data_18bcdef750e35781b31ccaa0f1c3aa4d
#
_entry.id   18bcdef750e35781b31ccaa0f1c3aa4d
#
_cell.length_a   1.000
_cell.length_b   1.000
_cell.length_c   1.000
_cell.angle_alpha   90.00
_cell.angle_beta   90.00
_cell.angle_gamma   90.00
#
_symmetry.space_group_name_H-M   'P 1'
#
loop_
_entity.id
_entity.type
_entity.pdbx_description
1 polymer ?
#
loop_
_entity_poly.entity_id
_entity_poly.type
_entity_poly.pdbx_seq_one_letter_code
_entity_poly.pdbx_strand_id
1 'polypeptide(L)'
;MIEEQEAPIQYALGEPARRTGLAGLSMRATVVLACGFGAFLLFQLMGLGRYAFTVVIPLTFAVTAIISIRVTGRSLAQYVQMMWQDYRRRSTGAHIYVSGGLSRVPGGRRRLPGLLARTETKVGFDSLGREFVAVLDRPRREATVILDIIFTGQTAMTQAERNAMTADWSRWLAQLSLSGDIEQIVVVVATRPGSGSLVANEVADIIADGAPEIARRVVLEAAAVISVARPEVLGHIAITVKYDSTSIKDDSFLNQLGTRIPGWASTLQWAGMMATPLSCDGLVSRIHSFYNPASEPDFERLMLDGVGHGLEWADAGPSVAETLAGCYKHDGVQSVTWEMREAPRSTFEDTLLQSLIVPHDRVVRKRVALC
;
A
#
# COMPACT_ATOMS: atom_id res chain seq x y z
N MET A 1 37.56 -25.83 10.69
CA MET A 1 37.30 -24.67 9.82
C MET A 1 36.28 -23.84 10.58
N ILE A 2 36.67 -22.70 11.12
CA ILE A 2 35.73 -21.75 11.75
C ILE A 2 35.08 -21.07 10.56
N GLU A 3 33.80 -21.35 10.30
CA GLU A 3 32.98 -20.55 9.38
C GLU A 3 33.02 -19.11 9.91
N GLU A 4 33.67 -18.26 9.14
CA GLU A 4 33.63 -16.82 9.38
C GLU A 4 32.16 -16.39 9.21
N GLN A 5 31.47 -16.22 10.35
CA GLN A 5 30.07 -15.76 10.34
C GLN A 5 30.08 -14.34 9.73
N GLU A 6 29.61 -14.24 8.47
CA GLU A 6 29.42 -12.93 7.86
C GLU A 6 28.56 -12.04 8.76
N ALA A 7 29.03 -10.84 9.01
CA ALA A 7 28.29 -9.88 9.79
C ALA A 7 27.04 -9.40 9.02
N PRO A 8 25.93 -9.10 9.70
CA PRO A 8 24.75 -8.52 9.07
C PRO A 8 25.10 -7.18 8.41
N ILE A 9 24.57 -6.97 7.21
CA ILE A 9 24.76 -5.70 6.48
C ILE A 9 24.06 -4.60 7.25
N GLN A 10 24.77 -3.51 7.50
CA GLN A 10 24.18 -2.30 8.08
C GLN A 10 23.64 -1.40 6.98
N TYR A 11 22.41 -1.00 7.13
CA TYR A 11 21.69 -0.11 6.20
C TYR A 11 21.60 1.29 6.77
N ALA A 12 21.81 2.29 5.92
CA ALA A 12 21.54 3.69 6.21
C ALA A 12 20.56 4.22 5.16
N LEU A 13 19.39 4.66 5.58
CA LEU A 13 18.39 5.23 4.66
C LEU A 13 18.77 6.64 4.20
N GLY A 14 19.84 7.19 4.74
CA GLY A 14 20.34 8.52 4.41
C GLY A 14 19.41 9.65 4.88
N GLU A 15 19.84 10.87 4.71
CA GLU A 15 18.97 12.02 4.89
C GLU A 15 18.24 12.29 3.56
N PRO A 16 16.90 12.39 3.57
CA PRO A 16 16.18 12.81 2.38
C PRO A 16 16.69 14.18 1.95
N ALA A 17 16.95 14.35 0.65
CA ALA A 17 17.40 15.61 0.08
C ALA A 17 16.40 16.72 0.44
N ARG A 18 16.66 17.44 1.51
CA ARG A 18 15.82 18.58 1.89
C ARG A 18 16.16 19.72 0.95
N ARG A 19 15.23 20.14 0.13
CA ARG A 19 15.31 21.43 -0.55
C ARG A 19 15.19 22.51 0.52
N THR A 20 16.31 22.86 1.15
CA THR A 20 16.39 23.95 2.11
C THR A 20 16.43 25.26 1.34
N GLY A 21 15.52 26.17 1.69
CA GLY A 21 15.60 27.57 1.26
C GLY A 21 16.65 28.35 2.05
N LEU A 22 16.53 29.67 2.06
CA LEU A 22 17.43 30.59 2.76
C LEU A 22 17.44 30.29 4.27
N ALA A 23 18.60 30.24 4.89
CA ALA A 23 18.80 30.06 6.34
C ALA A 23 18.14 28.78 6.93
N GLY A 24 18.06 27.68 6.18
CA GLY A 24 17.49 26.43 6.66
C GLY A 24 15.94 26.39 6.69
N LEU A 25 15.30 27.44 6.24
CA LEU A 25 13.83 27.50 6.08
C LEU A 25 13.37 26.64 4.90
N SER A 26 12.09 26.27 4.88
CA SER A 26 11.52 25.60 3.71
C SER A 26 11.48 26.55 2.50
N MET A 27 11.52 26.03 1.29
CA MET A 27 11.42 26.84 0.05
C MET A 27 10.19 27.75 0.06
N ARG A 28 9.04 27.27 0.58
CA ARG A 28 7.81 28.05 0.72
C ARG A 28 7.96 29.24 1.68
N ALA A 29 8.62 29.03 2.81
CA ALA A 29 8.89 30.10 3.77
C ALA A 29 9.85 31.15 3.19
N THR A 30 10.86 30.71 2.43
CA THR A 30 11.79 31.61 1.71
C THR A 30 11.06 32.47 0.70
N VAL A 31 10.14 31.91 -0.08
CA VAL A 31 9.33 32.66 -1.05
C VAL A 31 8.45 33.69 -0.34
N VAL A 32 7.82 33.34 0.78
CA VAL A 32 7.01 34.29 1.57
C VAL A 32 7.86 35.43 2.10
N LEU A 33 9.07 35.16 2.61
CA LEU A 33 9.99 36.20 3.04
C LEU A 33 10.41 37.11 1.91
N ALA A 34 10.73 36.55 0.73
CA ALA A 34 11.09 37.32 -0.46
C ALA A 34 9.94 38.22 -0.93
N CYS A 35 8.71 37.70 -0.98
CA CYS A 35 7.51 38.47 -1.32
C CYS A 35 7.23 39.56 -0.27
N GLY A 36 7.37 39.25 1.01
CA GLY A 36 7.21 40.23 2.10
C GLY A 36 8.24 41.33 2.03
N PHE A 37 9.49 41.01 1.73
CA PHE A 37 10.55 42.01 1.52
C PHE A 37 10.26 42.88 0.28
N GLY A 38 9.82 42.28 -0.83
CA GLY A 38 9.39 43.03 -2.02
C GLY A 38 8.23 43.99 -1.73
N ALA A 39 7.21 43.51 -0.98
CA ALA A 39 6.10 44.34 -0.56
C ALA A 39 6.58 45.50 0.35
N PHE A 40 7.47 45.24 1.30
CA PHE A 40 8.06 46.25 2.16
C PHE A 40 8.73 47.36 1.33
N LEU A 41 9.57 47.02 0.36
CA LEU A 41 10.23 47.99 -0.51
C LEU A 41 9.22 48.82 -1.31
N LEU A 42 8.16 48.18 -1.83
CA LEU A 42 7.14 48.81 -2.62
C LEU A 42 6.35 49.85 -1.77
N PHE A 43 5.98 49.52 -0.51
CA PHE A 43 5.33 50.44 0.39
C PHE A 43 6.26 51.62 0.77
N GLN A 44 7.56 51.40 0.90
CA GLN A 44 8.54 52.45 1.13
C GLN A 44 8.59 53.44 -0.06
N LEU A 45 8.66 52.92 -1.29
CA LEU A 45 8.68 53.72 -2.53
C LEU A 45 7.40 54.54 -2.72
N MET A 46 6.25 54.02 -2.23
CA MET A 46 4.95 54.75 -2.26
C MET A 46 4.79 55.80 -1.15
N GLY A 47 5.80 56.00 -0.30
CA GLY A 47 5.71 56.92 0.82
C GLY A 47 4.88 56.43 2.02
N LEU A 48 4.49 55.15 1.97
CA LEU A 48 3.64 54.50 3.02
C LEU A 48 4.52 53.74 4.03
N GLY A 49 5.70 54.25 4.35
CA GLY A 49 6.67 53.59 5.21
C GLY A 49 6.14 53.18 6.59
N ARG A 50 5.23 53.96 7.17
CA ARG A 50 4.58 53.60 8.44
C ARG A 50 3.82 52.27 8.34
N TYR A 51 3.09 52.04 7.27
CA TYR A 51 2.34 50.80 7.04
C TYR A 51 3.30 49.63 6.70
N ALA A 52 4.42 49.92 6.03
CA ALA A 52 5.46 48.90 5.79
C ALA A 52 5.96 48.29 7.10
N PHE A 53 6.24 49.12 8.12
CA PHE A 53 6.73 48.66 9.41
C PHE A 53 5.61 48.08 10.31
N THR A 54 4.42 48.66 10.33
CA THR A 54 3.37 48.25 11.28
C THR A 54 2.52 47.06 10.77
N VAL A 55 2.43 46.85 9.47
CA VAL A 55 1.59 45.81 8.87
C VAL A 55 2.40 44.78 8.10
N VAL A 56 3.24 45.22 7.15
CA VAL A 56 3.90 44.27 6.23
C VAL A 56 4.91 43.39 6.96
N ILE A 57 5.74 43.96 7.82
CA ILE A 57 6.74 43.18 8.56
C ILE A 57 6.08 42.16 9.52
N PRO A 58 5.18 42.58 10.45
CA PRO A 58 4.55 41.61 11.36
C PRO A 58 3.78 40.52 10.62
N LEU A 59 3.04 40.88 9.56
CA LEU A 59 2.29 39.91 8.75
C LEU A 59 3.22 38.89 8.07
N THR A 60 4.34 39.35 7.48
CA THR A 60 5.31 38.47 6.84
C THR A 60 5.94 37.53 7.86
N PHE A 61 6.32 38.02 9.02
CA PHE A 61 6.85 37.18 10.09
C PHE A 61 5.82 36.18 10.60
N ALA A 62 4.57 36.59 10.82
CA ALA A 62 3.48 35.70 11.26
C ALA A 62 3.24 34.57 10.26
N VAL A 63 3.12 34.90 8.97
CA VAL A 63 2.92 33.89 7.91
C VAL A 63 4.12 32.95 7.79
N THR A 64 5.34 33.51 7.87
CA THR A 64 6.55 32.69 7.85
C THR A 64 6.65 31.74 9.04
N ALA A 65 6.30 32.23 10.24
CA ALA A 65 6.25 31.40 11.46
C ALA A 65 5.21 30.26 11.32
N ILE A 66 4.01 30.56 10.83
CA ILE A 66 2.95 29.56 10.62
C ILE A 66 3.40 28.46 9.64
N ILE A 67 4.18 28.81 8.60
CA ILE A 67 4.69 27.86 7.63
C ILE A 67 5.89 27.08 8.19
N SER A 68 6.72 27.70 9.02
CA SER A 68 7.97 27.13 9.53
C SER A 68 7.79 26.27 10.77
N ILE A 69 6.83 26.62 11.66
CA ILE A 69 6.55 25.85 12.86
C ILE A 69 6.01 24.46 12.47
N ARG A 70 6.71 23.44 12.93
CA ARG A 70 6.31 22.04 12.72
C ARG A 70 5.77 21.45 14.01
N VAL A 71 4.53 20.99 13.96
CA VAL A 71 3.90 20.25 15.06
C VAL A 71 3.70 18.81 14.56
N THR A 72 4.28 17.83 15.27
CA THR A 72 4.21 16.41 14.89
C THR A 72 4.60 16.12 13.42
N GLY A 73 5.68 16.79 12.94
CA GLY A 73 6.18 16.61 11.57
C GLY A 73 5.40 17.35 10.47
N ARG A 74 4.31 18.05 10.78
CA ARG A 74 3.52 18.87 9.83
C ARG A 74 3.69 20.36 10.15
N SER A 75 3.67 21.22 9.11
CA SER A 75 3.59 22.67 9.36
C SER A 75 2.21 23.03 9.92
N LEU A 76 2.17 24.09 10.72
CA LEU A 76 0.91 24.58 11.30
C LEU A 76 -0.12 24.88 10.19
N ALA A 77 0.31 25.41 9.05
CA ALA A 77 -0.54 25.66 7.89
C ALA A 77 -1.17 24.34 7.35
N GLN A 78 -0.41 23.26 7.26
CA GLN A 78 -0.94 21.95 6.85
C GLN A 78 -1.95 21.42 7.86
N TYR A 79 -1.71 21.65 9.14
CA TYR A 79 -2.63 21.23 10.20
C TYR A 79 -3.97 21.95 10.10
N VAL A 80 -3.94 23.29 9.95
CA VAL A 80 -5.15 24.11 9.76
C VAL A 80 -5.89 23.71 8.48
N GLN A 81 -5.16 23.48 7.37
CA GLN A 81 -5.76 23.02 6.13
C GLN A 81 -6.45 21.66 6.30
N MET A 82 -5.84 20.74 7.03
CA MET A 82 -6.41 19.42 7.30
C MET A 82 -7.69 19.55 8.17
N MET A 83 -7.67 20.37 9.21
CA MET A 83 -8.85 20.65 10.04
C MET A 83 -10.00 21.26 9.25
N TRP A 84 -9.68 22.22 8.38
CA TRP A 84 -10.67 22.84 7.51
C TRP A 84 -11.27 21.87 6.50
N GLN A 85 -10.45 21.00 5.91
CA GLN A 85 -10.91 19.95 5.01
C GLN A 85 -11.79 18.93 5.73
N ASP A 86 -11.43 18.54 6.96
CA ASP A 86 -12.24 17.62 7.76
C ASP A 86 -13.60 18.27 8.14
N TYR A 87 -13.58 19.52 8.56
CA TYR A 87 -14.81 20.27 8.82
C TYR A 87 -15.72 20.34 7.58
N ARG A 88 -15.14 20.65 6.41
CA ARG A 88 -15.89 20.71 5.15
C ARG A 88 -16.43 19.33 4.75
N ARG A 89 -15.67 18.27 4.92
CA ARG A 89 -16.13 16.89 4.65
C ARG A 89 -17.32 16.53 5.54
N ARG A 90 -17.26 16.88 6.82
CA ARG A 90 -18.34 16.61 7.78
C ARG A 90 -19.59 17.43 7.47
N SER A 91 -19.44 18.71 7.17
CA SER A 91 -20.56 19.58 6.84
C SER A 91 -21.30 19.17 5.55
N THR A 92 -20.58 18.59 4.58
CA THR A 92 -21.17 18.08 3.33
C THR A 92 -21.61 16.62 3.39
N GLY A 93 -21.37 15.91 4.50
CA GLY A 93 -21.63 14.47 4.63
C GLY A 93 -20.67 13.60 3.80
N ALA A 94 -19.61 14.17 3.22
CA ALA A 94 -18.66 13.44 2.39
C ALA A 94 -17.72 12.50 3.19
N HIS A 95 -17.81 12.50 4.52
CA HIS A 95 -17.11 11.56 5.40
C HIS A 95 -17.80 10.20 5.49
N ILE A 96 -19.06 10.11 5.04
CA ILE A 96 -19.84 8.87 5.03
C ILE A 96 -19.93 8.37 3.60
N TYR A 97 -19.54 7.13 3.38
CA TYR A 97 -19.67 6.40 2.14
C TYR A 97 -20.70 5.29 2.31
N VAL A 98 -21.65 5.19 1.38
CA VAL A 98 -22.64 4.12 1.32
C VAL A 98 -22.71 3.62 -0.11
N SER A 99 -22.57 2.32 -0.30
CA SER A 99 -22.63 1.64 -1.59
C SER A 99 -24.07 1.17 -1.89
N GLY A 100 -24.35 0.84 -3.15
CA GLY A 100 -25.62 0.25 -3.57
C GLY A 100 -26.78 1.23 -3.73
N GLY A 101 -28.01 0.76 -3.60
CA GLY A 101 -29.24 1.54 -3.84
C GLY A 101 -29.47 2.73 -2.93
N LEU A 102 -28.81 2.76 -1.77
CA LEU A 102 -28.82 3.89 -0.83
C LEU A 102 -27.67 4.88 -1.07
N SER A 103 -26.86 4.64 -2.10
CA SER A 103 -25.73 5.51 -2.44
C SER A 103 -26.24 6.90 -2.88
N ARG A 104 -25.57 7.95 -2.36
CA ARG A 104 -25.75 9.34 -2.82
C ARG A 104 -25.01 9.63 -4.13
N VAL A 105 -24.32 8.65 -4.69
CA VAL A 105 -23.59 8.80 -5.96
C VAL A 105 -24.59 8.84 -7.11
N PRO A 106 -24.53 9.85 -8.00
CA PRO A 106 -25.42 9.94 -9.15
C PRO A 106 -25.37 8.66 -10.00
N GLY A 107 -26.55 8.13 -10.34
CA GLY A 107 -26.67 6.93 -11.16
C GLY A 107 -26.74 5.61 -10.41
N GLY A 108 -26.76 5.60 -9.06
CA GLY A 108 -26.99 4.39 -8.23
C GLY A 108 -25.97 3.26 -8.43
N ARG A 109 -24.92 3.50 -9.24
CA ARG A 109 -23.89 2.50 -9.49
C ARG A 109 -23.00 2.36 -8.28
N ARG A 110 -22.71 1.15 -7.90
CA ARG A 110 -21.64 0.84 -6.95
C ARG A 110 -20.33 1.42 -7.50
N ARG A 111 -19.62 2.16 -6.69
CA ARG A 111 -18.29 2.70 -7.00
C ARG A 111 -17.40 2.49 -5.80
N LEU A 112 -16.12 2.28 -6.06
CA LEU A 112 -15.12 2.21 -5.02
C LEU A 112 -14.98 3.57 -4.31
N PRO A 113 -14.62 3.60 -3.02
CA PRO A 113 -14.43 4.85 -2.29
C PRO A 113 -13.15 5.59 -2.71
N GLY A 114 -13.18 6.92 -2.56
CA GLY A 114 -12.00 7.77 -2.68
C GLY A 114 -11.34 7.75 -4.06
N LEU A 115 -10.04 7.56 -4.09
CA LEU A 115 -9.24 7.57 -5.33
C LEU A 115 -9.56 6.39 -6.24
N LEU A 116 -9.98 5.26 -5.70
CA LEU A 116 -10.33 4.07 -6.46
C LEU A 116 -11.63 4.25 -7.29
N ALA A 117 -12.46 5.25 -6.97
CA ALA A 117 -13.71 5.52 -7.67
C ALA A 117 -13.54 5.81 -9.18
N ARG A 118 -12.35 6.19 -9.61
CA ARG A 118 -12.01 6.53 -11.00
C ARG A 118 -11.23 5.43 -11.71
N THR A 119 -10.92 4.34 -11.01
CA THR A 119 -10.18 3.21 -11.57
C THR A 119 -11.12 2.20 -12.20
N GLU A 120 -10.62 1.47 -13.17
CA GLU A 120 -11.27 0.35 -13.81
C GLU A 120 -10.27 -0.78 -13.99
N THR A 121 -10.74 -2.00 -14.16
CA THR A 121 -9.90 -3.16 -14.41
C THR A 121 -9.97 -3.60 -15.85
N LYS A 122 -8.85 -4.06 -16.38
CA LYS A 122 -8.77 -4.82 -17.64
C LYS A 122 -8.02 -6.11 -17.42
N VAL A 123 -8.53 -7.18 -17.98
CA VAL A 123 -7.92 -8.50 -17.95
C VAL A 123 -7.04 -8.68 -19.17
N GLY A 124 -5.86 -9.24 -18.97
CA GLY A 124 -4.93 -9.65 -20.03
C GLY A 124 -4.34 -11.01 -19.71
N PHE A 125 -3.57 -11.54 -20.65
CA PHE A 125 -2.85 -12.80 -20.49
C PHE A 125 -1.36 -12.55 -20.69
N ASP A 126 -0.54 -13.16 -19.85
CA ASP A 126 0.90 -13.09 -20.00
C ASP A 126 1.41 -14.05 -21.08
N SER A 127 2.71 -13.99 -21.41
CA SER A 127 3.29 -14.85 -22.43
C SER A 127 3.32 -16.34 -22.06
N LEU A 128 3.00 -16.69 -20.81
CA LEU A 128 2.83 -18.07 -20.32
C LEU A 128 1.34 -18.48 -20.30
N GLY A 129 0.43 -17.65 -20.79
CA GLY A 129 -1.00 -17.92 -20.79
C GLY A 129 -1.69 -17.74 -19.43
N ARG A 130 -1.04 -17.14 -18.43
CA ARG A 130 -1.65 -16.85 -17.14
C ARG A 130 -2.41 -15.53 -17.21
N GLU A 131 -3.59 -15.52 -16.62
CA GLU A 131 -4.39 -14.31 -16.48
C GLU A 131 -3.69 -13.30 -15.57
N PHE A 132 -3.74 -12.03 -15.93
CA PHE A 132 -3.40 -10.92 -15.05
C PHE A 132 -4.43 -9.80 -15.15
N VAL A 133 -4.56 -9.02 -14.10
CA VAL A 133 -5.40 -7.83 -14.08
C VAL A 133 -4.55 -6.57 -14.05
N ALA A 134 -4.91 -5.61 -14.88
CA ALA A 134 -4.37 -4.26 -14.85
C ALA A 134 -5.43 -3.29 -14.32
N VAL A 135 -5.12 -2.59 -13.24
CA VAL A 135 -5.93 -1.51 -12.68
C VAL A 135 -5.55 -0.20 -13.35
N LEU A 136 -6.48 0.39 -14.09
CA LEU A 136 -6.25 1.59 -14.89
C LEU A 136 -6.72 2.84 -14.15
N ASP A 137 -5.84 3.82 -13.96
CA ASP A 137 -6.19 5.20 -13.58
C ASP A 137 -6.13 6.08 -14.83
N ARG A 138 -7.25 6.21 -15.55
CA ARG A 138 -7.30 6.95 -16.83
C ARG A 138 -6.85 8.41 -16.70
N PRO A 139 -7.26 9.18 -15.69
CA PRO A 139 -6.81 10.56 -15.53
C PRO A 139 -5.30 10.71 -15.39
N ARG A 140 -4.62 9.73 -14.77
CA ARG A 140 -3.17 9.74 -14.60
C ARG A 140 -2.42 9.07 -15.73
N ARG A 141 -3.12 8.29 -16.56
CA ARG A 141 -2.54 7.42 -17.59
C ARG A 141 -1.59 6.40 -16.97
N GLU A 142 -2.02 5.80 -15.87
CA GLU A 142 -1.28 4.81 -15.12
C GLU A 142 -2.04 3.49 -15.11
N ALA A 143 -1.30 2.41 -15.27
CA ALA A 143 -1.82 1.05 -15.15
C ALA A 143 -1.01 0.32 -14.09
N THR A 144 -1.68 -0.30 -13.13
CA THR A 144 -1.04 -1.04 -12.05
C THR A 144 -1.30 -2.53 -12.22
N VAL A 145 -0.24 -3.31 -12.34
CA VAL A 145 -0.27 -4.77 -12.30
C VAL A 145 0.14 -5.22 -10.90
N ILE A 146 -0.52 -6.25 -10.40
CA ILE A 146 -0.27 -6.76 -9.06
C ILE A 146 0.26 -8.20 -9.18
N LEU A 147 1.41 -8.43 -8.56
CA LEU A 147 1.99 -9.75 -8.37
C LEU A 147 1.68 -10.23 -6.96
N ASP A 148 1.11 -11.39 -6.84
CA ASP A 148 0.97 -12.11 -5.57
C ASP A 148 2.27 -12.77 -5.20
N ILE A 149 2.70 -12.65 -3.95
CA ILE A 149 4.02 -13.07 -3.50
C ILE A 149 3.89 -14.11 -2.39
N ILE A 150 4.55 -15.23 -2.59
CA ILE A 150 4.77 -16.23 -1.56
C ILE A 150 6.24 -16.13 -1.12
N PHE A 151 6.47 -15.88 0.16
CA PHE A 151 7.81 -15.80 0.73
C PHE A 151 8.33 -17.20 1.05
N THR A 152 9.58 -17.49 0.70
CA THR A 152 10.21 -18.81 0.93
C THR A 152 10.60 -19.06 2.39
N GLY A 153 10.43 -18.08 3.29
CA GLY A 153 10.82 -18.16 4.69
C GLY A 153 12.34 -18.02 4.90
N GLN A 154 12.74 -17.63 6.09
CA GLN A 154 14.15 -17.34 6.40
C GLN A 154 14.69 -18.12 7.61
N THR A 155 13.90 -18.97 8.22
CA THR A 155 14.22 -19.58 9.54
C THR A 155 15.47 -20.46 9.52
N ALA A 156 15.83 -21.06 8.38
CA ALA A 156 16.98 -21.95 8.23
C ALA A 156 18.10 -21.35 7.36
N MET A 157 18.04 -20.06 7.06
CA MET A 157 19.02 -19.41 6.17
C MET A 157 20.22 -18.86 6.96
N THR A 158 21.39 -19.02 6.35
CA THR A 158 22.63 -18.37 6.81
C THR A 158 22.60 -16.86 6.54
N GLN A 159 23.46 -16.08 7.19
CA GLN A 159 23.58 -14.65 6.92
C GLN A 159 24.03 -14.38 5.48
N ALA A 160 24.93 -15.20 4.94
CA ALA A 160 25.39 -15.09 3.55
C ALA A 160 24.25 -15.23 2.55
N GLU A 161 23.36 -16.21 2.75
CA GLU A 161 22.17 -16.40 1.90
C GLU A 161 21.21 -15.21 2.00
N ARG A 162 20.95 -14.66 3.19
CA ARG A 162 20.13 -13.45 3.35
C ARG A 162 20.75 -12.24 2.65
N ASN A 163 22.06 -12.07 2.76
CA ASN A 163 22.79 -11.01 2.06
C ASN A 163 22.68 -11.15 0.52
N ALA A 164 22.80 -12.38 0.01
CA ALA A 164 22.63 -12.68 -1.41
C ALA A 164 21.22 -12.34 -1.91
N MET A 165 20.17 -12.75 -1.18
CA MET A 165 18.78 -12.43 -1.52
C MET A 165 18.52 -10.91 -1.53
N THR A 166 19.11 -10.18 -0.58
CA THR A 166 19.01 -8.72 -0.54
C THR A 166 19.70 -8.06 -1.73
N ALA A 167 20.85 -8.59 -2.16
CA ALA A 167 21.54 -8.13 -3.37
C ALA A 167 20.71 -8.40 -4.63
N ASP A 168 20.06 -9.56 -4.72
CA ASP A 168 19.17 -9.91 -5.83
C ASP A 168 17.93 -9.03 -5.88
N TRP A 169 17.34 -8.71 -4.72
CA TRP A 169 16.27 -7.74 -4.60
C TRP A 169 16.69 -6.35 -5.11
N SER A 170 17.87 -5.88 -4.71
CA SER A 170 18.41 -4.61 -5.15
C SER A 170 18.64 -4.57 -6.66
N ARG A 171 19.12 -5.69 -7.23
CA ARG A 171 19.31 -5.86 -8.67
C ARG A 171 17.99 -5.84 -9.44
N TRP A 172 16.95 -6.49 -8.90
CA TRP A 172 15.60 -6.48 -9.46
C TRP A 172 15.03 -5.04 -9.52
N LEU A 173 15.13 -4.28 -8.42
CA LEU A 173 14.71 -2.86 -8.40
C LEU A 173 15.49 -2.02 -9.43
N ALA A 174 16.81 -2.23 -9.54
CA ALA A 174 17.63 -1.52 -10.50
C ALA A 174 17.21 -1.82 -11.95
N GLN A 175 16.91 -3.08 -12.28
CA GLN A 175 16.42 -3.48 -13.61
C GLN A 175 15.08 -2.80 -13.95
N LEU A 176 14.16 -2.72 -13.01
CA LEU A 176 12.87 -2.06 -13.22
C LEU A 176 13.05 -0.57 -13.47
N SER A 177 13.99 0.09 -12.79
CA SER A 177 14.25 1.53 -12.96
C SER A 177 14.78 1.88 -14.36
N LEU A 178 15.40 0.93 -15.07
CA LEU A 178 15.95 1.15 -16.41
C LEU A 178 14.87 1.24 -17.50
N SER A 179 13.66 0.75 -17.24
CA SER A 179 12.60 0.75 -18.26
C SER A 179 12.03 2.14 -18.57
N GLY A 180 12.18 3.09 -17.66
CA GLY A 180 11.80 4.49 -17.81
C GLY A 180 10.28 4.77 -17.83
N ASP A 181 9.44 3.75 -17.91
CA ASP A 181 7.99 3.83 -17.92
C ASP A 181 7.34 3.39 -16.59
N ILE A 182 8.12 2.80 -15.69
CA ILE A 182 7.66 2.44 -14.35
C ILE A 182 7.66 3.69 -13.48
N GLU A 183 6.48 4.06 -13.00
CA GLU A 183 6.29 5.25 -12.15
C GLU A 183 6.47 4.95 -10.68
N GLN A 184 5.96 3.78 -10.25
CA GLN A 184 5.97 3.40 -8.85
C GLN A 184 5.97 1.88 -8.68
N ILE A 185 6.63 1.42 -7.64
CA ILE A 185 6.57 0.06 -7.13
C ILE A 185 6.16 0.13 -5.68
N VAL A 186 5.12 -0.61 -5.31
CA VAL A 186 4.66 -0.71 -3.93
C VAL A 186 4.73 -2.17 -3.49
N VAL A 187 5.50 -2.42 -2.45
CA VAL A 187 5.59 -3.75 -1.82
C VAL A 187 4.73 -3.72 -0.57
N VAL A 188 3.79 -4.63 -0.48
CA VAL A 188 2.93 -4.77 0.69
C VAL A 188 3.13 -6.13 1.32
N VAL A 189 3.44 -6.12 2.60
CA VAL A 189 3.44 -7.31 3.45
C VAL A 189 2.30 -7.19 4.45
N ALA A 190 1.42 -8.16 4.47
CA ALA A 190 0.26 -8.20 5.33
C ALA A 190 0.32 -9.41 6.26
N THR A 191 -0.05 -9.22 7.51
CA THR A 191 -0.25 -10.29 8.49
C THR A 191 -1.71 -10.34 8.89
N ARG A 192 -2.31 -11.50 8.82
CA ARG A 192 -3.69 -11.78 9.18
C ARG A 192 -3.80 -13.06 10.02
N PRO A 193 -4.86 -13.24 10.81
CA PRO A 193 -5.18 -14.54 11.36
C PRO A 193 -5.48 -15.51 10.22
N GLY A 194 -4.91 -16.70 10.23
CA GLY A 194 -5.29 -17.76 9.30
C GLY A 194 -6.71 -18.23 9.59
N SER A 195 -7.49 -18.51 8.55
CA SER A 195 -8.84 -19.08 8.69
C SER A 195 -8.81 -20.54 9.14
N GLY A 196 -7.71 -21.22 8.87
CA GLY A 196 -7.54 -22.65 9.09
C GLY A 196 -8.31 -23.53 8.11
N SER A 197 -9.09 -22.94 7.22
CA SER A 197 -9.91 -23.68 6.24
C SER A 197 -9.04 -24.51 5.28
N LEU A 198 -7.93 -23.93 4.83
CA LEU A 198 -6.98 -24.62 3.94
C LEU A 198 -6.40 -25.88 4.59
N VAL A 199 -5.97 -25.75 5.85
CA VAL A 199 -5.40 -26.89 6.62
C VAL A 199 -6.48 -27.94 6.89
N ALA A 200 -7.69 -27.52 7.23
CA ALA A 200 -8.79 -28.43 7.51
C ALA A 200 -9.20 -29.22 6.25
N ASN A 201 -9.25 -28.57 5.10
CA ASN A 201 -9.57 -29.22 3.83
C ASN A 201 -8.46 -30.16 3.36
N GLU A 202 -7.19 -29.73 3.40
CA GLU A 202 -6.05 -30.58 3.10
C GLU A 202 -6.03 -31.84 3.96
N VAL A 203 -6.29 -31.69 5.26
CA VAL A 203 -6.37 -32.83 6.17
C VAL A 203 -7.55 -33.74 5.85
N ALA A 204 -8.71 -33.18 5.45
CA ALA A 204 -9.85 -33.96 5.04
C ALA A 204 -9.56 -34.80 3.78
N ASP A 205 -8.83 -34.22 2.81
CA ASP A 205 -8.44 -34.88 1.56
C ASP A 205 -7.39 -35.98 1.74
N ILE A 206 -6.48 -35.82 2.70
CA ILE A 206 -5.42 -36.79 2.98
C ILE A 206 -5.95 -38.02 3.74
N ILE A 207 -7.04 -37.89 4.49
CA ILE A 207 -7.60 -38.99 5.27
C ILE A 207 -8.20 -40.06 4.33
N ALA A 208 -7.57 -41.22 4.30
CA ALA A 208 -8.06 -42.35 3.50
C ALA A 208 -9.48 -42.80 3.97
N ASP A 209 -10.34 -43.19 3.03
CA ASP A 209 -11.71 -43.62 3.30
C ASP A 209 -11.81 -44.79 4.28
N GLY A 210 -10.77 -45.64 4.35
CA GLY A 210 -10.69 -46.78 5.25
C GLY A 210 -9.92 -46.54 6.56
N ALA A 211 -9.58 -45.28 6.88
CA ALA A 211 -8.82 -44.97 8.09
C ALA A 211 -9.58 -45.34 9.38
N PRO A 212 -8.92 -45.96 10.39
CA PRO A 212 -9.55 -46.22 11.68
C PRO A 212 -10.10 -44.94 12.33
N GLU A 213 -11.29 -45.02 12.89
CA GLU A 213 -12.01 -43.85 13.45
C GLU A 213 -11.19 -43.06 14.47
N ILE A 214 -10.36 -43.75 15.27
CA ILE A 214 -9.50 -43.11 16.25
C ILE A 214 -8.39 -42.28 15.58
N ALA A 215 -7.80 -42.80 14.50
CA ALA A 215 -6.77 -42.08 13.72
C ALA A 215 -7.37 -40.87 13.06
N ARG A 216 -8.54 -41.00 12.44
CA ARG A 216 -9.31 -39.93 11.84
C ARG A 216 -9.61 -38.80 12.83
N ARG A 217 -10.09 -39.14 14.02
CA ARG A 217 -10.38 -38.15 15.06
C ARG A 217 -9.13 -37.42 15.53
N VAL A 218 -8.04 -38.13 15.79
CA VAL A 218 -6.77 -37.52 16.23
C VAL A 218 -6.25 -36.52 15.17
N VAL A 219 -6.29 -36.88 13.90
CA VAL A 219 -5.81 -36.00 12.83
C VAL A 219 -6.70 -34.79 12.68
N LEU A 220 -8.02 -34.92 12.75
CA LEU A 220 -8.97 -33.79 12.68
C LEU A 220 -8.85 -32.86 13.91
N GLU A 221 -8.69 -33.40 15.10
CA GLU A 221 -8.45 -32.58 16.30
C GLU A 221 -7.11 -31.84 16.23
N ALA A 222 -6.05 -32.50 15.76
CA ALA A 222 -4.75 -31.85 15.53
C ALA A 222 -4.86 -30.71 14.50
N ALA A 223 -5.56 -30.95 13.39
CA ALA A 223 -5.81 -29.93 12.37
C ALA A 223 -6.57 -28.72 12.96
N ALA A 224 -7.60 -28.94 13.74
CA ALA A 224 -8.37 -27.89 14.39
C ALA A 224 -7.51 -27.04 15.34
N VAL A 225 -6.59 -27.64 16.09
CA VAL A 225 -5.66 -26.92 16.98
C VAL A 225 -4.62 -26.12 16.18
N ILE A 226 -4.08 -26.70 15.10
CA ILE A 226 -3.06 -26.06 14.27
C ILE A 226 -3.65 -24.87 13.50
N SER A 227 -4.89 -24.98 13.04
CA SER A 227 -5.54 -23.98 12.19
C SER A 227 -5.89 -22.68 12.91
N VAL A 228 -6.27 -22.77 14.19
CA VAL A 228 -6.79 -21.60 14.95
C VAL A 228 -5.71 -20.60 15.35
N ALA A 229 -4.43 -20.95 15.31
CA ALA A 229 -3.38 -20.17 15.99
C ALA A 229 -2.28 -19.60 15.06
N ARG A 230 -2.31 -19.85 13.76
CA ARG A 230 -1.20 -19.41 12.88
C ARG A 230 -1.55 -18.13 12.13
N PRO A 231 -0.81 -17.05 12.38
CA PRO A 231 -0.89 -15.88 11.51
C PRO A 231 -0.33 -16.21 10.13
N GLU A 232 -1.03 -15.81 9.11
CA GLU A 232 -0.59 -15.89 7.72
C GLU A 232 0.11 -14.61 7.31
N VAL A 233 1.21 -14.74 6.58
CA VAL A 233 1.91 -13.62 5.97
C VAL A 233 1.64 -13.65 4.47
N LEU A 234 1.02 -12.59 3.98
CA LEU A 234 0.71 -12.41 2.57
C LEU A 234 1.57 -11.28 2.02
N GLY A 235 2.05 -11.46 0.79
CA GLY A 235 2.80 -10.43 0.09
C GLY A 235 2.18 -10.09 -1.25
N HIS A 236 2.28 -8.84 -1.65
CA HIS A 236 2.03 -8.47 -3.04
C HIS A 236 2.89 -7.27 -3.44
N ILE A 237 3.21 -7.25 -4.72
CA ILE A 237 3.96 -6.15 -5.33
C ILE A 237 3.07 -5.55 -6.40
N ALA A 238 2.76 -4.26 -6.26
CA ALA A 238 2.05 -3.48 -7.25
C ALA A 238 3.06 -2.67 -8.07
N ILE A 239 3.07 -2.88 -9.38
CA ILE A 239 3.94 -2.20 -10.33
C ILE A 239 3.08 -1.27 -11.19
N THR A 240 3.29 0.02 -11.06
CA THR A 240 2.54 1.05 -11.81
C THR A 240 3.36 1.54 -12.98
N VAL A 241 2.79 1.43 -14.17
CA VAL A 241 3.41 1.77 -15.44
C VAL A 241 2.63 2.88 -16.11
N LYS A 242 3.32 3.84 -16.71
CA LYS A 242 2.68 4.84 -17.59
C LYS A 242 2.31 4.24 -18.93
N TYR A 243 1.19 4.68 -19.48
CA TYR A 243 0.76 4.28 -20.81
C TYR A 243 0.32 5.46 -21.68
N ASP A 244 0.41 5.31 -22.98
CA ASP A 244 -0.19 6.26 -23.90
C ASP A 244 -1.68 5.95 -24.12
N SER A 245 -2.51 7.00 -24.13
CA SER A 245 -3.97 6.88 -24.25
C SER A 245 -4.45 6.19 -25.54
N THR A 246 -3.62 6.16 -26.58
CA THR A 246 -3.91 5.47 -27.84
C THR A 246 -3.71 3.96 -27.75
N SER A 247 -2.68 3.50 -27.05
CA SER A 247 -2.32 2.09 -26.97
C SER A 247 -3.31 1.22 -26.18
N ILE A 248 -4.04 1.80 -25.23
CA ILE A 248 -5.07 1.09 -24.45
C ILE A 248 -6.30 0.71 -25.28
N LYS A 249 -6.62 1.49 -26.32
CA LYS A 249 -7.80 1.20 -27.14
C LYS A 249 -7.66 -0.08 -27.96
N ASP A 250 -6.44 -0.43 -28.32
CA ASP A 250 -6.14 -1.53 -29.22
C ASP A 250 -5.63 -2.79 -28.50
N ASP A 251 -5.76 -2.84 -27.16
CA ASP A 251 -5.21 -3.90 -26.29
C ASP A 251 -3.69 -4.15 -26.46
N SER A 252 -3.02 -3.38 -27.29
CA SER A 252 -1.58 -3.51 -27.55
C SER A 252 -0.76 -3.28 -26.30
N PHE A 253 -1.20 -2.39 -25.43
CA PHE A 253 -0.56 -2.12 -24.15
C PHE A 253 -0.65 -3.32 -23.19
N LEU A 254 -1.81 -3.99 -23.11
CA LEU A 254 -1.97 -5.20 -22.30
C LEU A 254 -1.07 -6.33 -22.79
N ASN A 255 -0.95 -6.49 -24.11
CA ASN A 255 -0.03 -7.46 -24.69
C ASN A 255 1.43 -7.14 -24.36
N GLN A 256 1.84 -5.86 -24.40
CA GLN A 256 3.18 -5.44 -23.97
C GLN A 256 3.44 -5.73 -22.49
N LEU A 257 2.47 -5.44 -21.61
CA LEU A 257 2.57 -5.81 -20.20
C LEU A 257 2.67 -7.31 -20.02
N GLY A 258 1.85 -8.08 -20.72
CA GLY A 258 1.85 -9.54 -20.66
C GLY A 258 3.19 -10.18 -21.02
N THR A 259 3.95 -9.57 -21.93
CA THR A 259 5.31 -10.06 -22.25
C THR A 259 6.34 -9.75 -21.17
N ARG A 260 6.14 -8.69 -20.37
CA ARG A 260 7.08 -8.26 -19.32
C ARG A 260 6.88 -8.97 -17.98
N ILE A 261 5.63 -9.31 -17.64
CA ILE A 261 5.25 -9.88 -16.34
C ILE A 261 6.04 -11.15 -16.00
N PRO A 262 6.23 -12.15 -16.88
CA PRO A 262 7.02 -13.34 -16.55
C PRO A 262 8.48 -13.03 -16.21
N GLY A 263 9.07 -12.03 -16.89
CA GLY A 263 10.43 -11.58 -16.57
C GLY A 263 10.52 -10.95 -15.17
N TRP A 264 9.54 -10.12 -14.79
CA TRP A 264 9.49 -9.55 -13.46
C TRP A 264 9.30 -10.62 -12.38
N ALA A 265 8.41 -11.58 -12.61
CA ALA A 265 8.11 -12.65 -11.67
C ALA A 265 9.29 -13.63 -11.49
N SER A 266 9.93 -14.05 -12.58
CA SER A 266 11.01 -15.03 -12.50
C SER A 266 12.26 -14.52 -11.80
N THR A 267 12.60 -13.25 -11.97
CA THR A 267 13.77 -12.67 -11.31
C THR A 267 13.57 -12.46 -9.80
N LEU A 268 12.33 -12.32 -9.31
CA LEU A 268 12.02 -12.26 -7.88
C LEU A 268 12.31 -13.57 -7.13
N GLN A 269 12.35 -14.70 -7.84
CA GLN A 269 12.68 -16.00 -7.26
C GLN A 269 14.06 -16.01 -6.60
N TRP A 270 15.03 -15.33 -7.20
CA TRP A 270 16.38 -15.20 -6.63
C TRP A 270 16.41 -14.40 -5.33
N ALA A 271 15.45 -13.46 -5.17
CA ALA A 271 15.27 -12.72 -3.94
C ALA A 271 14.38 -13.47 -2.91
N GLY A 272 14.14 -14.77 -3.08
CA GLY A 272 13.36 -15.60 -2.16
C GLY A 272 11.85 -15.33 -2.21
N MET A 273 11.34 -14.88 -3.34
CA MET A 273 9.93 -14.55 -3.54
C MET A 273 9.39 -15.27 -4.78
N MET A 274 8.41 -16.15 -4.58
CA MET A 274 7.67 -16.73 -5.68
C MET A 274 6.53 -15.78 -6.05
N ALA A 275 6.59 -15.25 -7.28
CA ALA A 275 5.65 -14.24 -7.75
C ALA A 275 4.74 -14.81 -8.83
N THR A 276 3.44 -14.57 -8.72
CA THR A 276 2.44 -14.91 -9.75
C THR A 276 1.57 -13.69 -10.04
N PRO A 277 1.18 -13.44 -11.30
CA PRO A 277 0.26 -12.37 -11.60
C PRO A 277 -1.10 -12.66 -10.93
N LEU A 278 -1.72 -11.61 -10.38
CA LEU A 278 -3.03 -11.71 -9.75
C LEU A 278 -4.12 -11.61 -10.79
N SER A 279 -5.07 -12.56 -10.76
CA SER A 279 -6.27 -12.54 -11.62
C SER A 279 -7.27 -11.45 -11.19
N CYS A 280 -8.26 -11.17 -12.02
CA CYS A 280 -9.31 -10.22 -11.68
C CYS A 280 -10.09 -10.65 -10.45
N ASP A 281 -10.52 -11.90 -10.39
CA ASP A 281 -11.21 -12.47 -9.23
C ASP A 281 -10.34 -12.42 -7.97
N GLY A 282 -9.05 -12.79 -8.08
CA GLY A 282 -8.11 -12.69 -6.98
C GLY A 282 -7.93 -11.26 -6.45
N LEU A 283 -7.92 -10.26 -7.33
CA LEU A 283 -7.83 -8.86 -6.92
C LEU A 283 -9.11 -8.40 -6.20
N VAL A 284 -10.28 -8.67 -6.79
CA VAL A 284 -11.56 -8.24 -6.24
C VAL A 284 -11.81 -8.86 -4.87
N SER A 285 -11.61 -10.18 -4.72
CA SER A 285 -11.75 -10.86 -3.43
C SER A 285 -10.79 -10.31 -2.37
N ARG A 286 -9.54 -10.05 -2.74
CA ARG A 286 -8.52 -9.50 -1.83
C ARG A 286 -8.87 -8.09 -1.37
N ILE A 287 -9.28 -7.21 -2.28
CA ILE A 287 -9.69 -5.83 -1.93
C ILE A 287 -10.98 -5.85 -1.09
N HIS A 288 -11.95 -6.68 -1.45
CA HIS A 288 -13.18 -6.82 -0.68
C HIS A 288 -12.89 -7.30 0.75
N SER A 289 -12.04 -8.31 0.91
CA SER A 289 -11.61 -8.80 2.24
C SER A 289 -10.81 -7.76 3.05
N PHE A 290 -10.24 -6.74 2.39
CA PHE A 290 -9.65 -5.61 3.09
C PHE A 290 -10.68 -4.74 3.77
N TYR A 291 -11.80 -4.52 3.10
CA TYR A 291 -12.91 -3.74 3.66
C TYR A 291 -13.80 -4.57 4.56
N ASN A 292 -14.07 -5.82 4.20
CA ASN A 292 -14.90 -6.75 4.98
C ASN A 292 -14.14 -8.05 5.26
N PRO A 293 -13.35 -8.11 6.34
CA PRO A 293 -12.61 -9.32 6.71
C PRO A 293 -13.50 -10.55 7.00
N ALA A 294 -14.76 -10.34 7.33
CA ALA A 294 -15.68 -11.45 7.61
C ALA A 294 -16.04 -12.26 6.35
N SER A 295 -15.88 -11.69 5.15
CA SER A 295 -16.13 -12.39 3.88
C SER A 295 -14.96 -13.29 3.42
N GLU A 296 -13.83 -13.23 4.08
CA GLU A 296 -12.61 -13.95 3.65
C GLU A 296 -12.77 -15.48 3.63
N PRO A 297 -13.39 -16.13 4.65
CA PRO A 297 -13.59 -17.56 4.62
C PRO A 297 -14.51 -18.01 3.46
N ASP A 298 -15.44 -17.16 3.05
CA ASP A 298 -16.33 -17.46 1.93
C ASP A 298 -15.57 -17.42 0.60
N PHE A 299 -14.70 -16.44 0.40
CA PHE A 299 -13.82 -16.40 -0.78
C PHE A 299 -12.83 -17.57 -0.83
N GLU A 300 -12.26 -17.97 0.31
CA GLU A 300 -11.39 -19.14 0.37
C GLU A 300 -12.14 -20.42 -0.02
N ARG A 301 -13.39 -20.58 0.45
CA ARG A 301 -14.22 -21.73 0.07
C ARG A 301 -14.51 -21.73 -1.42
N LEU A 302 -14.95 -20.60 -2.00
CA LEU A 302 -15.21 -20.49 -3.43
C LEU A 302 -13.96 -20.79 -4.27
N MET A 303 -12.79 -20.34 -3.82
CA MET A 303 -11.53 -20.61 -4.50
C MET A 303 -11.20 -22.12 -4.47
N LEU A 304 -11.42 -22.80 -3.35
CA LEU A 304 -11.21 -24.25 -3.22
C LEU A 304 -12.17 -25.04 -4.10
N ASP A 305 -13.42 -24.60 -4.18
CA ASP A 305 -14.45 -25.21 -5.03
C ASP A 305 -14.23 -24.90 -6.54
N GLY A 306 -13.25 -24.07 -6.88
CA GLY A 306 -12.98 -23.64 -8.26
C GLY A 306 -14.10 -22.78 -8.86
N VAL A 307 -14.92 -22.14 -8.02
CA VAL A 307 -16.07 -21.33 -8.43
C VAL A 307 -15.72 -19.85 -8.30
N GLY A 308 -15.96 -19.07 -9.37
CA GLY A 308 -15.82 -17.62 -9.33
C GLY A 308 -16.84 -16.98 -8.38
N HIS A 309 -16.47 -15.91 -7.69
CA HIS A 309 -17.37 -15.21 -6.76
C HIS A 309 -18.36 -14.27 -7.44
N GLY A 310 -18.24 -14.00 -8.75
CA GLY A 310 -19.16 -13.18 -9.54
C GLY A 310 -19.21 -11.69 -9.18
N LEU A 311 -18.30 -11.20 -8.34
CA LEU A 311 -18.19 -9.78 -8.02
C LEU A 311 -17.34 -9.05 -9.06
N GLU A 312 -17.77 -7.84 -9.40
CA GLU A 312 -17.01 -6.95 -10.28
C GLU A 312 -16.08 -6.02 -9.47
N TRP A 313 -15.18 -5.33 -10.15
CA TRP A 313 -14.30 -4.34 -9.53
C TRP A 313 -15.05 -3.28 -8.71
N ALA A 314 -16.21 -2.87 -9.21
CA ALA A 314 -17.07 -1.89 -8.53
C ALA A 314 -17.60 -2.41 -7.18
N ASP A 315 -17.70 -3.73 -7.00
CA ASP A 315 -18.18 -4.39 -5.79
C ASP A 315 -17.07 -4.69 -4.77
N ALA A 316 -15.80 -4.48 -5.14
CA ALA A 316 -14.66 -4.72 -4.24
C ALA A 316 -14.61 -3.77 -3.04
N GLY A 317 -15.38 -2.66 -3.06
CA GLY A 317 -15.41 -1.67 -1.98
C GLY A 317 -16.29 -2.07 -0.80
N PRO A 318 -16.26 -1.27 0.28
CA PRO A 318 -17.10 -1.51 1.45
C PRO A 318 -18.56 -1.20 1.16
N SER A 319 -19.47 -1.84 1.89
CA SER A 319 -20.90 -1.50 1.85
C SER A 319 -21.17 -0.15 2.52
N VAL A 320 -20.56 0.07 3.68
CA VAL A 320 -20.64 1.33 4.43
C VAL A 320 -19.26 1.67 4.97
N ALA A 321 -18.87 2.93 4.87
CA ALA A 321 -17.66 3.41 5.50
C ALA A 321 -17.80 4.82 6.04
N GLU A 322 -17.06 5.11 7.11
CA GLU A 322 -17.00 6.42 7.77
C GLU A 322 -15.56 6.84 8.02
N THR A 323 -15.18 8.02 7.54
CA THR A 323 -13.88 8.61 7.80
C THR A 323 -13.94 9.48 9.05
N LEU A 324 -13.24 9.07 10.10
CA LEU A 324 -13.07 9.82 11.34
C LEU A 324 -11.68 10.49 11.40
N ALA A 325 -11.46 11.37 12.38
CA ALA A 325 -10.19 12.09 12.51
C ALA A 325 -8.97 11.17 12.75
N GLY A 326 -9.15 10.05 13.43
CA GLY A 326 -8.06 9.13 13.78
C GLY A 326 -8.19 7.74 13.21
N CYS A 327 -9.29 7.41 12.54
CA CYS A 327 -9.53 6.07 12.01
C CYS A 327 -10.52 6.08 10.84
N TYR A 328 -10.54 4.99 10.13
CA TYR A 328 -11.50 4.68 9.07
C TYR A 328 -12.32 3.46 9.49
N LYS A 329 -13.62 3.62 9.66
CA LYS A 329 -14.56 2.55 9.95
C LYS A 329 -15.14 2.04 8.65
N HIS A 330 -15.21 0.73 8.48
CA HIS A 330 -15.79 0.11 7.29
C HIS A 330 -16.29 -1.30 7.64
N ASP A 331 -17.46 -1.66 7.19
CA ASP A 331 -18.08 -2.98 7.30
C ASP A 331 -17.81 -3.71 8.63
N GLY A 332 -18.00 -3.00 9.76
CA GLY A 332 -17.85 -3.55 11.10
C GLY A 332 -16.41 -3.57 11.67
N VAL A 333 -15.41 -3.11 10.90
CA VAL A 333 -14.02 -3.02 11.37
C VAL A 333 -13.52 -1.58 11.38
N GLN A 334 -12.42 -1.38 12.08
CA GLN A 334 -11.75 -0.08 12.21
C GLN A 334 -10.30 -0.19 11.78
N SER A 335 -9.91 0.66 10.84
CA SER A 335 -8.53 0.75 10.33
C SER A 335 -7.87 2.04 10.76
N VAL A 336 -6.59 1.97 11.14
CA VAL A 336 -5.75 3.13 11.45
C VAL A 336 -4.49 3.02 10.58
N THR A 337 -4.15 4.12 9.92
CA THR A 337 -2.95 4.18 9.07
C THR A 337 -1.90 5.07 9.71
N TRP A 338 -0.69 4.54 9.83
CA TRP A 338 0.50 5.26 10.29
C TRP A 338 1.45 5.47 9.11
N GLU A 339 1.97 6.65 8.97
CA GLU A 339 2.95 7.01 7.94
C GLU A 339 4.30 7.30 8.61
N MET A 340 5.34 6.62 8.17
CA MET A 340 6.72 6.97 8.53
C MET A 340 7.14 8.19 7.69
N ARG A 341 7.30 9.34 8.33
CA ARG A 341 7.67 10.59 7.66
C ARG A 341 9.15 10.85 7.58
N GLU A 342 9.86 10.39 8.60
CA GLU A 342 11.32 10.52 8.68
C GLU A 342 11.87 9.14 8.96
N ALA A 343 12.79 8.70 8.10
CA ALA A 343 13.53 7.46 8.31
C ALA A 343 14.48 7.60 9.52
N PRO A 344 14.80 6.50 10.21
CA PRO A 344 15.85 6.50 11.22
C PRO A 344 17.16 7.05 10.66
N ARG A 345 17.82 7.91 11.41
CA ARG A 345 19.13 8.50 11.02
C ARG A 345 20.31 7.61 11.34
N SER A 346 20.11 6.67 12.27
CA SER A 346 21.11 5.68 12.62
C SER A 346 21.18 4.56 11.58
N THR A 347 22.32 3.89 11.52
CA THR A 347 22.42 2.60 10.83
C THR A 347 21.57 1.57 11.54
N PHE A 348 20.98 0.64 10.80
CA PHE A 348 20.17 -0.45 11.33
C PHE A 348 20.44 -1.73 10.56
N GLU A 349 20.12 -2.84 11.18
CA GLU A 349 20.23 -4.18 10.62
C GLU A 349 18.95 -4.59 9.87
N ASP A 350 19.03 -5.67 9.11
CA ASP A 350 17.94 -6.24 8.31
C ASP A 350 16.68 -6.60 9.12
N THR A 351 16.82 -6.82 10.42
CA THR A 351 15.72 -7.22 11.32
C THR A 351 14.88 -6.07 11.87
N LEU A 352 15.26 -4.81 11.67
CA LEU A 352 14.59 -3.64 12.27
C LEU A 352 13.09 -3.59 11.97
N LEU A 353 12.71 -3.83 10.72
CA LEU A 353 11.31 -3.77 10.29
C LEU A 353 10.52 -5.04 10.62
N GLN A 354 11.17 -6.10 11.08
CA GLN A 354 10.52 -7.37 11.40
C GLN A 354 9.44 -7.19 12.48
N SER A 355 9.67 -6.33 13.46
CA SER A 355 8.71 -6.01 14.53
C SER A 355 7.40 -5.39 14.03
N LEU A 356 7.44 -4.72 12.87
CA LEU A 356 6.24 -4.15 12.24
C LEU A 356 5.37 -5.24 11.60
N ILE A 357 5.98 -6.32 11.11
CA ILE A 357 5.31 -7.40 10.38
C ILE A 357 4.81 -8.48 11.33
N VAL A 358 5.54 -8.76 12.42
CA VAL A 358 5.19 -9.79 13.41
C VAL A 358 3.78 -9.54 13.96
N PRO A 359 2.96 -10.59 14.15
CA PRO A 359 1.64 -10.50 14.76
C PRO A 359 1.68 -9.79 16.12
N HIS A 360 0.60 -9.11 16.48
CA HIS A 360 0.49 -8.40 17.75
C HIS A 360 -0.88 -8.62 18.36
N ASP A 361 -0.94 -8.87 19.67
CA ASP A 361 -2.17 -9.25 20.40
C ASP A 361 -3.32 -8.23 20.29
N ARG A 362 -2.99 -6.95 20.07
CA ARG A 362 -3.97 -5.86 19.99
C ARG A 362 -4.36 -5.47 18.57
N VAL A 363 -3.72 -6.04 17.55
CA VAL A 363 -3.94 -5.69 16.16
C VAL A 363 -4.19 -6.97 15.36
N VAL A 364 -5.44 -7.20 15.02
CA VAL A 364 -5.87 -8.42 14.32
C VAL A 364 -5.20 -8.56 12.95
N ARG A 365 -5.05 -7.46 12.23
CA ARG A 365 -4.46 -7.43 10.88
C ARG A 365 -3.51 -6.27 10.76
N LYS A 366 -2.33 -6.52 10.20
CA LYS A 366 -1.33 -5.49 9.90
C LYS A 366 -1.03 -5.48 8.41
N ARG A 367 -0.70 -4.32 7.90
CA ARG A 367 -0.16 -4.15 6.54
C ARG A 367 0.95 -3.13 6.58
N VAL A 368 2.08 -3.49 6.02
CA VAL A 368 3.23 -2.60 5.85
C VAL A 368 3.42 -2.41 4.36
N ALA A 369 3.30 -1.19 3.90
CA ALA A 369 3.52 -0.81 2.51
C ALA A 369 4.82 -0.01 2.41
N LEU A 370 5.69 -0.41 1.50
CA LEU A 370 6.91 0.27 1.11
C LEU A 370 6.70 0.80 -0.31
N CYS A 371 6.82 2.13 -0.48
CA CYS A 371 6.59 2.83 -1.75
C CYS A 371 7.87 3.47 -2.26
#